data_5f842aa55194bafd96e5c141ea7697b2
#
_entry.id   5f842aa55194bafd96e5c141ea7697b2
#
_cell.length_a   1.000
_cell.length_b   1.000
_cell.length_c   1.000
_cell.angle_alpha   90.00
_cell.angle_beta   90.00
_cell.angle_gamma   90.00
#
_symmetry.space_group_name_H-M   'P 1'
#
loop_
_entity.id
_entity.type
_entity.pdbx_description
1 polymer ?
#
loop_
_entity_poly.entity_id
_entity_poly.type
_entity_poly.pdbx_seq_one_letter_code
_entity_poly.pdbx_strand_id
1 'polypeptide(L)'
;SVCLLQRGTFLLLGLGLLCLAVPFTRQLPNVPGRKAFYHATGGLLLVLAVGMGYIYIDKFQTRRENREAYRDTFSRYEAYPKARILTHDITYMPEGKNFSAVSRMAVVNRKAKNMEKLLLFLNPGLKISRLESEGREIPFQRDKQVVVVERSLTPGDSVVLEMEYAGYIDEDIYQMNIDNDEYFAPVRQSGKIERYGKRSAFVSGDYTLLIPEVLWYPAAVAPVALQPSKETNFTDYTLHVKNPDGQMVLSQGVPEEKQDEVTFRNLQALTGLSLCMGNYVKRSVVADSITLEFYTYPGNDFYLKPFDGWMDEIAGYPNAEEYWEELVNKCRNLIEGTMPNPYPFKLLKFVEAPSSFLNGYYFHNHIQPEMAFFGERIIDKYN
;
A
#
# COMPACT_ATOMS: atom_id res chain seq x y z
N SER A 1 5.74 -8.89 15.83
CA SER A 1 6.46 -8.34 14.69
C SER A 1 7.65 -9.23 14.33
N VAL A 2 8.02 -9.34 13.06
CA VAL A 2 9.13 -10.16 12.55
C VAL A 2 10.46 -9.77 13.21
N CYS A 3 10.66 -8.47 13.45
CA CYS A 3 11.84 -7.94 14.14
C CYS A 3 11.97 -8.46 15.59
N LEU A 4 10.85 -8.56 16.32
CA LEU A 4 10.84 -9.09 17.68
C LEU A 4 11.16 -10.59 17.70
N LEU A 5 10.68 -11.36 16.74
CA LEU A 5 11.01 -12.79 16.62
C LEU A 5 12.51 -12.98 16.38
N GLN A 6 13.09 -12.23 15.43
CA GLN A 6 14.51 -12.30 15.12
C GLN A 6 15.38 -11.91 16.33
N ARG A 7 15.12 -10.74 16.93
CA ARG A 7 15.89 -10.27 18.10
C ARG A 7 15.70 -11.16 19.30
N GLY A 8 14.47 -11.65 19.53
CA GLY A 8 14.17 -12.60 20.62
C GLY A 8 14.91 -13.92 20.45
N THR A 9 15.02 -14.44 19.23
CA THR A 9 15.82 -15.64 18.94
C THR A 9 17.27 -15.47 19.37
N PHE A 10 17.92 -14.38 18.95
CA PHE A 10 19.33 -14.13 19.32
C PHE A 10 19.52 -13.86 20.82
N LEU A 11 18.57 -13.17 21.47
CA LEU A 11 18.60 -12.91 22.90
C LEU A 11 18.52 -14.25 23.67
N LEU A 12 17.55 -15.10 23.33
CA LEU A 12 17.38 -16.40 24.00
C LEU A 12 18.57 -17.32 23.75
N LEU A 13 19.12 -17.32 22.52
CA LEU A 13 20.34 -18.06 22.19
C LEU A 13 21.51 -17.60 23.04
N GLY A 14 21.76 -16.29 23.14
CA GLY A 14 22.84 -15.70 23.93
C GLY A 14 22.72 -16.02 25.43
N LEU A 15 21.52 -15.83 26.00
CA LEU A 15 21.25 -16.16 27.39
C LEU A 15 21.37 -17.67 27.68
N GLY A 16 20.89 -18.50 26.76
CA GLY A 16 20.99 -19.96 26.86
C GLY A 16 22.46 -20.43 26.90
N LEU A 17 23.28 -19.93 25.97
CA LEU A 17 24.71 -20.25 25.94
C LEU A 17 25.45 -19.72 27.18
N LEU A 18 25.08 -18.54 27.65
CA LEU A 18 25.65 -17.96 28.87
C LEU A 18 25.31 -18.82 30.11
N CYS A 19 24.06 -19.27 30.25
CA CYS A 19 23.66 -20.19 31.32
C CYS A 19 24.45 -21.50 31.25
N LEU A 20 24.69 -22.05 30.07
CA LEU A 20 25.49 -23.27 29.91
C LEU A 20 26.98 -23.05 30.22
N ALA A 21 27.52 -21.84 30.00
CA ALA A 21 28.91 -21.51 30.26
C ALA A 21 29.19 -21.29 31.77
N VAL A 22 28.23 -20.78 32.54
CA VAL A 22 28.38 -20.47 33.97
C VAL A 22 28.92 -21.64 34.80
N PRO A 23 28.46 -22.90 34.67
CA PRO A 23 28.98 -24.04 35.42
C PRO A 23 30.45 -24.36 35.21
N PHE A 24 31.04 -23.89 34.10
CA PHE A 24 32.47 -24.11 33.80
C PHE A 24 33.38 -23.06 34.46
N THR A 25 32.82 -22.01 35.03
CA THR A 25 33.60 -21.00 35.73
C THR A 25 34.04 -21.53 37.10
N ARG A 26 35.37 -21.49 37.42
CA ARG A 26 35.96 -22.03 38.65
C ARG A 26 35.53 -21.29 39.94
N GLN A 27 34.87 -20.15 39.81
CA GLN A 27 34.53 -19.27 40.95
C GLN A 27 33.15 -19.55 41.57
N LEU A 28 32.37 -20.50 41.02
CA LEU A 28 31.05 -20.81 41.57
C LEU A 28 31.14 -21.75 42.79
N PRO A 29 30.53 -21.40 43.93
CA PRO A 29 30.44 -22.27 45.10
C PRO A 29 29.78 -23.63 44.67
N ASN A 30 30.30 -24.71 45.18
CA ASN A 30 29.83 -26.05 44.86
C ASN A 30 28.52 -26.38 45.64
N VAL A 31 27.43 -25.70 45.25
CA VAL A 31 26.08 -25.90 45.83
C VAL A 31 25.41 -27.05 45.07
N PRO A 32 24.93 -28.13 45.74
CA PRO A 32 24.20 -29.19 45.10
C PRO A 32 22.99 -28.66 44.31
N GLY A 33 22.80 -29.19 43.11
CA GLY A 33 21.68 -28.76 42.24
C GLY A 33 21.90 -27.48 41.38
N ARG A 34 22.84 -26.60 41.75
CA ARG A 34 23.04 -25.34 41.07
C ARG A 34 23.53 -25.51 39.64
N LYS A 35 24.44 -26.45 39.39
CA LYS A 35 24.90 -26.80 38.03
C LYS A 35 23.76 -27.37 37.19
N ALA A 36 22.97 -28.26 37.77
CA ALA A 36 21.78 -28.83 37.06
C ALA A 36 20.77 -27.75 36.69
N PHE A 37 20.54 -26.78 37.59
CA PHE A 37 19.67 -25.62 37.31
C PHE A 37 20.14 -24.83 36.08
N TYR A 38 21.45 -24.45 36.02
CA TYR A 38 21.97 -23.71 34.89
C TYR A 38 21.92 -24.49 33.59
N HIS A 39 22.20 -25.79 33.60
CA HIS A 39 22.07 -26.66 32.42
C HIS A 39 20.62 -26.78 31.97
N ALA A 40 19.68 -26.99 32.90
CA ALA A 40 18.25 -27.06 32.57
C ALA A 40 17.71 -25.74 32.00
N THR A 41 18.05 -24.61 32.64
CA THR A 41 17.64 -23.28 32.18
C THR A 41 18.27 -22.96 30.82
N GLY A 42 19.56 -23.22 30.66
CA GLY A 42 20.25 -23.01 29.38
C GLY A 42 19.66 -23.85 28.26
N GLY A 43 19.41 -25.15 28.54
CA GLY A 43 18.75 -26.02 27.57
C GLY A 43 17.36 -25.55 27.19
N LEU A 44 16.53 -25.12 28.15
CA LEU A 44 15.20 -24.58 27.88
C LEU A 44 15.26 -23.33 27.00
N LEU A 45 16.16 -22.39 27.31
CA LEU A 45 16.33 -21.18 26.52
C LEU A 45 16.77 -21.47 25.09
N LEU A 46 17.64 -22.44 24.88
CA LEU A 46 18.05 -22.88 23.54
C LEU A 46 16.88 -23.50 22.76
N VAL A 47 16.06 -24.34 23.40
CA VAL A 47 14.86 -24.90 22.76
C VAL A 47 13.88 -23.78 22.34
N LEU A 48 13.66 -22.80 23.22
CA LEU A 48 12.83 -21.65 22.90
C LEU A 48 13.42 -20.81 21.76
N ALA A 49 14.74 -20.61 21.73
CA ALA A 49 15.42 -19.92 20.65
C ALA A 49 15.23 -20.61 19.30
N VAL A 50 15.41 -21.93 19.27
CA VAL A 50 15.17 -22.76 18.07
C VAL A 50 13.71 -22.65 17.63
N GLY A 51 12.75 -22.75 18.56
CA GLY A 51 11.32 -22.61 18.27
C GLY A 51 10.98 -21.22 17.66
N MET A 52 11.50 -20.13 18.25
CA MET A 52 11.29 -18.79 17.70
C MET A 52 11.97 -18.62 16.33
N GLY A 53 13.17 -19.18 16.16
CA GLY A 53 13.88 -19.17 14.89
C GLY A 53 13.11 -19.92 13.79
N TYR A 54 12.54 -21.06 14.15
CA TYR A 54 11.70 -21.82 13.23
C TYR A 54 10.47 -21.01 12.78
N ILE A 55 9.73 -20.39 13.72
CA ILE A 55 8.58 -19.53 13.40
C ILE A 55 8.99 -18.36 12.50
N TYR A 56 10.18 -17.81 12.72
CA TYR A 56 10.71 -16.73 11.87
C TYR A 56 10.95 -17.20 10.42
N ILE A 57 11.62 -18.34 10.25
CA ILE A 57 11.91 -18.93 8.94
C ILE A 57 10.62 -19.35 8.23
N ASP A 58 9.71 -20.00 8.94
CA ASP A 58 8.42 -20.44 8.42
C ASP A 58 7.60 -19.28 7.85
N LYS A 59 7.50 -18.18 8.59
CA LYS A 59 6.85 -16.96 8.08
C LYS A 59 7.47 -16.42 6.80
N PHE A 60 8.77 -16.48 6.69
CA PHE A 60 9.46 -16.02 5.50
C PHE A 60 9.23 -16.93 4.29
N GLN A 61 9.28 -18.25 4.51
CA GLN A 61 8.98 -19.25 3.49
C GLN A 61 7.53 -19.16 3.03
N THR A 62 6.57 -19.08 3.95
CA THR A 62 5.15 -18.92 3.63
C THR A 62 4.91 -17.69 2.73
N ARG A 63 5.57 -16.56 3.02
CA ARG A 63 5.48 -15.39 2.16
C ARG A 63 6.01 -15.63 0.74
N ARG A 64 7.14 -16.32 0.61
CA ARG A 64 7.69 -16.69 -0.71
C ARG A 64 6.74 -17.59 -1.48
N GLU A 65 6.18 -18.61 -0.83
CA GLU A 65 5.24 -19.55 -1.42
C GLU A 65 3.92 -18.88 -1.83
N ASN A 66 3.35 -18.03 -0.98
CA ASN A 66 2.16 -17.26 -1.30
C ASN A 66 2.38 -16.39 -2.52
N ARG A 67 3.49 -15.65 -2.53
CA ARG A 67 3.84 -14.75 -3.60
C ARG A 67 4.04 -15.49 -4.93
N GLU A 68 4.72 -16.64 -4.92
CA GLU A 68 4.89 -17.49 -6.10
C GLU A 68 3.54 -17.99 -6.61
N ALA A 69 2.69 -18.46 -5.71
CA ALA A 69 1.34 -18.92 -6.05
C ALA A 69 0.46 -17.79 -6.65
N TYR A 70 0.62 -16.53 -6.20
CA TYR A 70 -0.09 -15.38 -6.79
C TYR A 70 0.46 -15.02 -8.17
N ARG A 71 1.78 -15.10 -8.36
CA ARG A 71 2.42 -14.88 -9.67
C ARG A 71 1.99 -15.93 -10.70
N ASP A 72 1.97 -17.20 -10.30
CA ASP A 72 1.51 -18.29 -11.16
C ASP A 72 0.05 -18.10 -11.58
N THR A 73 -0.80 -17.69 -10.63
CA THR A 73 -2.20 -17.37 -10.92
C THR A 73 -2.30 -16.16 -11.85
N PHE A 74 -1.54 -15.10 -11.60
CA PHE A 74 -1.51 -13.93 -12.50
C PHE A 74 -1.12 -14.32 -13.91
N SER A 75 -0.02 -15.07 -14.08
CA SER A 75 0.45 -15.52 -15.41
C SER A 75 -0.56 -16.40 -16.14
N ARG A 76 -1.28 -17.25 -15.41
CA ARG A 76 -2.33 -18.12 -15.98
C ARG A 76 -3.47 -17.33 -16.61
N TYR A 77 -3.84 -16.22 -16.00
CA TYR A 77 -4.95 -15.38 -16.44
C TYR A 77 -4.51 -14.14 -17.26
N GLU A 78 -3.22 -13.94 -17.49
CA GLU A 78 -2.70 -12.78 -18.20
C GLU A 78 -3.25 -12.65 -19.62
N ALA A 79 -3.30 -13.76 -20.36
CA ALA A 79 -3.77 -13.79 -21.75
C ALA A 79 -5.30 -13.68 -21.91
N TYR A 80 -6.07 -13.80 -20.82
CA TYR A 80 -7.53 -13.70 -20.91
C TYR A 80 -7.96 -12.27 -21.25
N PRO A 81 -9.04 -12.12 -22.04
CA PRO A 81 -9.57 -10.80 -22.38
C PRO A 81 -10.03 -10.08 -21.11
N LYS A 82 -9.62 -8.81 -20.98
CA LYS A 82 -10.01 -7.97 -19.85
C LYS A 82 -11.15 -7.06 -20.26
N ALA A 83 -12.22 -7.02 -19.47
CA ALA A 83 -13.26 -6.01 -19.56
C ALA A 83 -12.74 -4.64 -19.10
N ARG A 84 -13.54 -3.59 -19.28
CA ARG A 84 -13.25 -2.27 -18.73
C ARG A 84 -14.31 -1.91 -17.70
N ILE A 85 -13.87 -1.35 -16.58
CA ILE A 85 -14.73 -0.70 -15.60
C ILE A 85 -14.83 0.77 -16.01
N LEU A 86 -16.01 1.25 -16.34
CA LEU A 86 -16.24 2.66 -16.71
C LEU A 86 -16.45 3.53 -15.48
N THR A 87 -17.33 3.07 -14.58
CA THR A 87 -17.62 3.76 -13.32
C THR A 87 -17.44 2.79 -12.17
N HIS A 88 -16.93 3.29 -11.05
CA HIS A 88 -16.73 2.49 -9.84
C HIS A 88 -17.07 3.31 -8.61
N ASP A 89 -18.18 2.97 -7.99
CA ASP A 89 -18.62 3.53 -6.73
C ASP A 89 -18.19 2.58 -5.61
N ILE A 90 -17.43 3.07 -4.65
CA ILE A 90 -16.83 2.27 -3.57
C ILE A 90 -17.25 2.87 -2.23
N THR A 91 -17.88 2.08 -1.39
CA THR A 91 -18.12 2.43 0.02
C THR A 91 -17.15 1.64 0.89
N TYR A 92 -16.26 2.33 1.60
CA TYR A 92 -15.27 1.76 2.51
C TYR A 92 -15.69 1.96 3.96
N MET A 93 -15.59 0.92 4.78
CA MET A 93 -15.91 0.90 6.20
C MET A 93 -14.74 0.30 7.00
N PRO A 94 -14.02 1.10 7.81
CA PRO A 94 -12.91 0.60 8.62
C PRO A 94 -13.40 -0.30 9.76
N GLU A 95 -12.68 -1.40 10.02
CA GLU A 95 -12.98 -2.38 11.08
C GLU A 95 -11.68 -2.78 11.82
N GLY A 96 -10.98 -1.80 12.38
CA GLY A 96 -9.72 -2.00 13.09
C GLY A 96 -8.58 -2.43 12.16
N LYS A 97 -8.18 -3.72 12.18
CA LYS A 97 -7.15 -4.27 11.29
C LYS A 97 -7.71 -4.82 9.98
N ASN A 98 -9.00 -4.84 9.85
CA ASN A 98 -9.76 -5.24 8.68
C ASN A 98 -10.57 -4.06 8.17
N PHE A 99 -11.26 -4.27 7.08
CA PHE A 99 -12.31 -3.40 6.58
C PHE A 99 -13.35 -4.20 5.82
N SER A 100 -14.53 -3.62 5.69
CA SER A 100 -15.54 -4.08 4.73
C SER A 100 -15.77 -3.02 3.67
N ALA A 101 -16.19 -3.45 2.49
CA ALA A 101 -16.49 -2.53 1.40
C ALA A 101 -17.57 -3.08 0.49
N VAL A 102 -18.27 -2.14 -0.16
CA VAL A 102 -19.22 -2.40 -1.24
C VAL A 102 -18.72 -1.69 -2.49
N SER A 103 -18.61 -2.43 -3.59
CA SER A 103 -18.20 -1.91 -4.90
C SER A 103 -19.30 -2.08 -5.92
N ARG A 104 -19.78 -0.98 -6.48
CA ARG A 104 -20.73 -0.98 -7.60
C ARG A 104 -20.02 -0.52 -8.88
N MET A 105 -19.94 -1.40 -9.85
CA MET A 105 -19.11 -1.22 -11.05
C MET A 105 -19.93 -1.34 -12.33
N ALA A 106 -19.80 -0.39 -13.25
CA ALA A 106 -20.27 -0.55 -14.63
C ALA A 106 -19.15 -1.17 -15.47
N VAL A 107 -19.31 -2.43 -15.84
CA VAL A 107 -18.32 -3.22 -16.59
C VAL A 107 -18.76 -3.36 -18.03
N VAL A 108 -17.88 -3.10 -18.99
CA VAL A 108 -18.17 -3.13 -20.42
C VAL A 108 -17.17 -3.99 -21.18
N ASN A 109 -17.65 -4.72 -22.19
CA ASN A 109 -16.80 -5.41 -23.15
C ASN A 109 -16.44 -4.47 -24.32
N ARG A 110 -15.21 -3.93 -24.29
CA ARG A 110 -14.67 -3.08 -25.38
C ARG A 110 -13.88 -3.89 -26.43
N LYS A 111 -13.84 -5.22 -26.32
CA LYS A 111 -13.16 -6.08 -27.28
C LYS A 111 -14.11 -6.42 -28.42
N ALA A 112 -13.55 -6.82 -29.57
CA ALA A 112 -14.31 -7.23 -30.76
C ALA A 112 -14.90 -8.65 -30.66
N LYS A 113 -14.59 -9.39 -29.57
CA LYS A 113 -15.04 -10.77 -29.37
C LYS A 113 -15.91 -10.88 -28.12
N ASN A 114 -16.77 -11.87 -28.09
CA ASN A 114 -17.54 -12.21 -26.90
C ASN A 114 -16.61 -12.57 -25.76
N MET A 115 -16.95 -12.13 -24.56
CA MET A 115 -16.39 -12.60 -23.31
C MET A 115 -17.36 -13.60 -22.72
N GLU A 116 -16.96 -14.86 -22.57
CA GLU A 116 -17.81 -15.88 -21.98
C GLU A 116 -17.90 -15.70 -20.45
N LYS A 117 -16.83 -15.20 -19.85
CA LYS A 117 -16.70 -14.92 -18.42
C LYS A 117 -16.00 -13.58 -18.21
N LEU A 118 -16.31 -12.91 -17.10
CA LEU A 118 -15.63 -11.70 -16.71
C LEU A 118 -14.54 -12.01 -15.66
N LEU A 119 -13.38 -11.42 -15.82
CA LEU A 119 -12.31 -11.51 -14.85
C LEU A 119 -12.19 -10.19 -14.07
N LEU A 120 -12.16 -10.29 -12.76
CA LEU A 120 -11.83 -9.21 -11.86
C LEU A 120 -10.68 -9.66 -10.96
N PHE A 121 -9.92 -8.70 -10.48
CA PHE A 121 -8.81 -8.90 -9.54
C PHE A 121 -9.16 -8.24 -8.21
N LEU A 122 -8.97 -8.95 -7.11
CA LEU A 122 -9.23 -8.48 -5.75
C LEU A 122 -8.22 -9.13 -4.80
N ASN A 123 -7.78 -8.43 -3.78
CA ASN A 123 -6.81 -8.93 -2.79
C ASN A 123 -7.24 -10.29 -2.23
N PRO A 124 -6.33 -11.29 -2.15
CA PRO A 124 -6.67 -12.63 -1.65
C PRO A 124 -7.17 -12.66 -0.20
N GLY A 125 -6.75 -11.72 0.64
CA GLY A 125 -7.21 -11.59 2.02
C GLY A 125 -8.63 -11.04 2.17
N LEU A 126 -9.24 -10.56 1.07
CA LEU A 126 -10.61 -10.07 1.04
C LEU A 126 -11.56 -11.16 0.59
N LYS A 127 -12.54 -11.52 1.42
CA LYS A 127 -13.55 -12.51 1.14
C LYS A 127 -14.81 -11.84 0.58
N ILE A 128 -15.28 -12.34 -0.57
CA ILE A 128 -16.52 -11.87 -1.19
C ILE A 128 -17.68 -12.57 -0.48
N SER A 129 -18.59 -11.81 0.07
CA SER A 129 -19.82 -12.28 0.70
C SER A 129 -21.00 -12.31 -0.27
N ARG A 130 -21.04 -11.37 -1.23
CA ARG A 130 -22.12 -11.25 -2.20
C ARG A 130 -21.59 -10.67 -3.52
N LEU A 131 -22.05 -11.22 -4.62
CA LEU A 131 -21.85 -10.66 -5.97
C LEU A 131 -23.16 -10.74 -6.73
N GLU A 132 -23.67 -9.60 -7.17
CA GLU A 132 -24.95 -9.53 -7.86
C GLU A 132 -24.95 -8.55 -9.02
N SER A 133 -25.94 -8.69 -9.87
CA SER A 133 -26.31 -7.71 -10.90
C SER A 133 -27.82 -7.59 -10.94
N GLU A 134 -28.33 -6.35 -10.97
CA GLU A 134 -29.76 -6.07 -11.00
C GLU A 134 -30.55 -6.78 -9.87
N GLY A 135 -29.94 -6.91 -8.69
CA GLY A 135 -30.53 -7.57 -7.51
C GLY A 135 -30.60 -9.10 -7.61
N ARG A 136 -29.85 -9.72 -8.54
CA ARG A 136 -29.74 -11.17 -8.68
C ARG A 136 -28.29 -11.62 -8.45
N GLU A 137 -28.12 -12.62 -7.62
CA GLU A 137 -26.81 -13.21 -7.39
C GLU A 137 -26.24 -13.81 -8.69
N ILE A 138 -24.95 -13.56 -8.91
CA ILE A 138 -24.19 -14.12 -10.00
C ILE A 138 -23.18 -15.12 -9.46
N PRO A 139 -23.14 -16.36 -9.98
CA PRO A 139 -22.12 -17.32 -9.62
C PRO A 139 -20.72 -16.81 -9.98
N PHE A 140 -19.76 -17.04 -9.13
CA PHE A 140 -18.36 -16.74 -9.35
C PHE A 140 -17.46 -17.82 -8.77
N GLN A 141 -16.26 -17.92 -9.32
CA GLN A 141 -15.20 -18.77 -8.81
C GLN A 141 -14.03 -17.88 -8.37
N ARG A 142 -13.39 -18.26 -7.27
CA ARG A 142 -12.22 -17.55 -6.75
C ARG A 142 -10.97 -18.39 -6.94
N ASP A 143 -9.98 -17.87 -7.68
CA ASP A 143 -8.64 -18.42 -7.76
C ASP A 143 -7.67 -17.36 -7.22
N LYS A 144 -7.41 -17.40 -5.92
CA LYS A 144 -6.59 -16.41 -5.19
C LYS A 144 -7.06 -14.96 -5.44
N GLN A 145 -6.25 -14.16 -6.14
CA GLN A 145 -6.59 -12.77 -6.48
C GLN A 145 -7.55 -12.65 -7.67
N VAL A 146 -7.80 -13.73 -8.42
CA VAL A 146 -8.68 -13.69 -9.59
C VAL A 146 -10.09 -14.10 -9.21
N VAL A 147 -11.06 -13.30 -9.59
CA VAL A 147 -12.50 -13.56 -9.48
C VAL A 147 -13.03 -13.82 -10.88
N VAL A 148 -13.43 -15.04 -11.16
CA VAL A 148 -14.03 -15.45 -12.42
C VAL A 148 -15.54 -15.38 -12.27
N VAL A 149 -16.17 -14.38 -12.87
CA VAL A 149 -17.61 -14.15 -12.81
C VAL A 149 -18.29 -14.85 -13.96
N GLU A 150 -19.28 -15.68 -13.69
CA GLU A 150 -20.04 -16.46 -14.68
C GLU A 150 -21.07 -15.58 -15.40
N ARG A 151 -20.56 -14.60 -16.15
CA ARG A 151 -21.36 -13.66 -16.94
C ARG A 151 -20.71 -13.42 -18.27
N SER A 152 -21.47 -13.70 -19.35
CA SER A 152 -21.03 -13.40 -20.71
C SER A 152 -21.42 -11.98 -21.13
N LEU A 153 -20.55 -11.32 -21.90
CA LEU A 153 -20.81 -10.03 -22.52
C LEU A 153 -20.45 -10.08 -24.01
N THR A 154 -21.37 -9.69 -24.86
CA THR A 154 -21.08 -9.48 -26.28
C THR A 154 -20.33 -8.17 -26.50
N PRO A 155 -19.68 -7.93 -27.65
CA PRO A 155 -19.00 -6.68 -27.95
C PRO A 155 -19.90 -5.46 -27.77
N GLY A 156 -19.47 -4.51 -26.97
CA GLY A 156 -20.22 -3.29 -26.65
C GLY A 156 -21.23 -3.41 -25.51
N ASP A 157 -21.58 -4.62 -25.09
CA ASP A 157 -22.46 -4.82 -23.92
C ASP A 157 -21.82 -4.42 -22.62
N SER A 158 -22.67 -4.01 -21.69
CA SER A 158 -22.28 -3.63 -20.33
C SER A 158 -23.17 -4.32 -19.29
N VAL A 159 -22.61 -4.45 -18.08
CA VAL A 159 -23.32 -4.96 -16.90
C VAL A 159 -22.93 -4.14 -15.68
N VAL A 160 -23.88 -3.91 -14.79
CA VAL A 160 -23.59 -3.33 -13.46
C VAL A 160 -23.44 -4.48 -12.48
N LEU A 161 -22.27 -4.57 -11.86
CA LEU A 161 -21.98 -5.54 -10.82
C LEU A 161 -21.92 -4.83 -9.46
N GLU A 162 -22.51 -5.44 -8.44
CA GLU A 162 -22.36 -5.04 -7.05
C GLU A 162 -21.68 -6.16 -6.28
N MET A 163 -20.59 -5.84 -5.57
CA MET A 163 -19.76 -6.79 -4.85
C MET A 163 -19.58 -6.32 -3.42
N GLU A 164 -19.97 -7.16 -2.45
CA GLU A 164 -19.67 -6.97 -1.04
C GLU A 164 -18.50 -7.87 -0.64
N TYR A 165 -17.53 -7.28 0.05
CA TYR A 165 -16.34 -7.99 0.50
C TYR A 165 -15.79 -7.41 1.79
N ALA A 166 -15.08 -8.24 2.55
CA ALA A 166 -14.47 -7.86 3.81
C ALA A 166 -13.21 -8.68 4.10
N GLY A 167 -12.33 -8.15 4.92
CA GLY A 167 -11.15 -8.87 5.40
C GLY A 167 -9.95 -7.98 5.61
N TYR A 168 -8.78 -8.52 5.37
CA TYR A 168 -7.48 -7.85 5.51
C TYR A 168 -6.75 -7.77 4.18
N ILE A 169 -5.71 -6.96 4.11
CA ILE A 169 -4.83 -6.91 2.94
C ILE A 169 -3.69 -7.92 3.11
N ASP A 170 -3.64 -8.89 2.20
CA ASP A 170 -2.48 -9.74 2.01
C ASP A 170 -1.47 -8.96 1.14
N GLU A 171 -0.37 -8.56 1.75
CA GLU A 171 0.67 -7.75 1.11
C GLU A 171 1.56 -8.55 0.16
N ASP A 172 1.50 -9.88 0.20
CA ASP A 172 2.31 -10.75 -0.66
C ASP A 172 1.88 -10.67 -2.14
N ILE A 173 0.72 -10.05 -2.42
CA ILE A 173 0.21 -9.75 -3.77
C ILE A 173 1.00 -8.64 -4.49
N TYR A 174 1.78 -7.85 -3.77
CA TYR A 174 2.43 -6.67 -4.34
C TYR A 174 3.54 -7.03 -5.35
N GLN A 175 3.59 -6.31 -6.48
CA GLN A 175 4.59 -6.51 -7.55
C GLN A 175 4.66 -7.95 -8.10
N MET A 176 3.54 -8.51 -8.53
CA MET A 176 3.46 -9.87 -9.07
C MET A 176 4.28 -10.10 -10.35
N ASN A 177 4.67 -9.04 -11.06
CA ASN A 177 5.52 -9.09 -12.24
C ASN A 177 7.01 -9.29 -11.93
N ILE A 178 7.41 -9.17 -10.65
CA ILE A 178 8.80 -9.34 -10.21
C ILE A 178 8.95 -10.72 -9.56
N ASP A 179 10.00 -11.46 -9.90
CA ASP A 179 10.24 -12.77 -9.31
C ASP A 179 10.69 -12.69 -7.83
N ASN A 180 10.64 -13.82 -7.14
CA ASN A 180 10.94 -13.86 -5.72
C ASN A 180 12.42 -13.55 -5.43
N ASP A 181 13.32 -13.91 -6.32
CA ASP A 181 14.75 -13.69 -6.08
C ASP A 181 15.08 -12.20 -6.22
N GLU A 182 14.47 -11.52 -7.20
CA GLU A 182 14.56 -10.07 -7.31
C GLU A 182 13.81 -9.35 -6.19
N TYR A 183 12.61 -9.78 -5.85
CA TYR A 183 11.78 -9.14 -4.84
C TYR A 183 12.40 -9.19 -3.44
N PHE A 184 13.01 -10.32 -3.07
CA PHE A 184 13.66 -10.52 -1.77
C PHE A 184 15.17 -10.28 -1.81
N ALA A 185 15.75 -9.94 -2.96
CA ALA A 185 17.18 -9.65 -3.06
C ALA A 185 17.57 -8.47 -2.15
N PRO A 186 18.65 -8.60 -1.38
CA PRO A 186 19.22 -7.46 -0.68
C PRO A 186 19.71 -6.44 -1.70
N VAL A 187 19.26 -5.22 -1.59
CA VAL A 187 19.68 -4.15 -2.49
C VAL A 187 21.10 -3.73 -2.11
N ARG A 188 22.09 -4.26 -2.82
CA ARG A 188 23.51 -4.00 -2.56
C ARG A 188 24.07 -2.71 -3.19
N GLN A 189 23.28 -1.98 -3.94
CA GLN A 189 23.76 -0.74 -4.57
C GLN A 189 23.57 0.46 -3.64
N SER A 190 24.63 1.26 -3.50
CA SER A 190 24.64 2.46 -2.68
C SER A 190 23.42 3.35 -2.96
N GLY A 191 22.74 3.76 -1.93
CA GLY A 191 21.57 4.65 -2.00
C GLY A 191 20.22 3.97 -2.19
N LYS A 192 20.15 2.64 -2.31
CA LYS A 192 18.88 1.91 -2.35
C LYS A 192 18.60 1.27 -0.99
N ILE A 193 17.43 1.54 -0.45
CA ILE A 193 16.99 0.97 0.82
C ILE A 193 16.56 -0.47 0.60
N GLU A 194 17.00 -1.35 1.51
CA GLU A 194 16.61 -2.75 1.51
C GLU A 194 15.08 -2.89 1.58
N ARG A 195 14.51 -3.78 0.78
CA ARG A 195 13.07 -4.07 0.77
C ARG A 195 12.62 -4.86 2.00
N TYR A 196 13.54 -5.37 2.79
CA TYR A 196 13.24 -6.13 3.99
C TYR A 196 12.46 -5.30 5.01
N GLY A 197 11.36 -5.85 5.47
CA GLY A 197 10.49 -5.19 6.44
C GLY A 197 9.63 -4.05 5.86
N LYS A 198 9.69 -3.81 4.56
CA LYS A 198 8.82 -2.84 3.90
C LYS A 198 7.41 -3.38 3.77
N ARG A 199 6.45 -2.48 3.91
CA ARG A 199 5.02 -2.77 3.82
C ARG A 199 4.42 -2.08 2.61
N SER A 200 3.46 -2.73 1.95
CA SER A 200 2.72 -2.18 0.81
C SER A 200 1.34 -1.63 1.19
N ALA A 201 0.87 -1.95 2.39
CA ALA A 201 -0.39 -1.46 2.91
C ALA A 201 -0.35 -1.33 4.44
N PHE A 202 -1.19 -0.46 4.95
CA PHE A 202 -1.45 -0.31 6.38
C PHE A 202 -2.96 -0.27 6.60
N VAL A 203 -3.45 -1.07 7.53
CA VAL A 203 -4.82 -1.03 8.00
C VAL A 203 -4.79 -1.22 9.51
N SER A 204 -5.18 -0.18 10.24
CA SER A 204 -5.32 -0.19 11.69
C SER A 204 -6.38 0.82 12.10
N GLY A 205 -6.81 0.80 13.38
CA GLY A 205 -7.73 1.80 13.89
C GLY A 205 -7.21 3.24 13.81
N ASP A 206 -5.88 3.42 13.90
CA ASP A 206 -5.27 4.75 13.95
C ASP A 206 -4.72 5.22 12.59
N TYR A 207 -4.50 4.29 11.65
CA TYR A 207 -3.85 4.61 10.39
C TYR A 207 -4.20 3.61 9.28
N THR A 208 -4.57 4.13 8.12
CA THR A 208 -4.81 3.36 6.90
C THR A 208 -4.03 3.96 5.73
N LEU A 209 -3.38 3.12 4.94
CA LEU A 209 -2.77 3.47 3.65
C LEU A 209 -2.96 2.31 2.69
N LEU A 210 -3.77 2.53 1.66
CA LEU A 210 -4.11 1.57 0.63
C LEU A 210 -3.81 2.18 -0.74
N ILE A 211 -3.03 1.46 -1.54
CA ILE A 211 -2.68 1.83 -2.91
C ILE A 211 -3.31 0.83 -3.90
N PRO A 212 -3.54 1.19 -5.16
CA PRO A 212 -4.17 0.30 -6.14
C PRO A 212 -3.47 -1.05 -6.28
N GLU A 213 -2.14 -1.06 -6.15
CA GLU A 213 -1.29 -2.23 -6.36
C GLU A 213 -1.52 -3.36 -5.35
N VAL A 214 -2.19 -3.08 -4.23
CA VAL A 214 -2.59 -4.11 -3.27
C VAL A 214 -4.00 -4.64 -3.51
N LEU A 215 -4.68 -4.20 -4.59
CA LEU A 215 -6.00 -4.71 -4.98
C LEU A 215 -7.04 -4.60 -3.86
N TRP A 216 -7.09 -3.48 -3.15
CA TRP A 216 -8.02 -3.28 -2.05
C TRP A 216 -9.48 -3.09 -2.49
N TYR A 217 -9.71 -2.92 -3.78
CA TYR A 217 -11.01 -2.95 -4.45
C TYR A 217 -10.93 -3.78 -5.75
N PRO A 218 -12.08 -4.25 -6.31
CA PRO A 218 -12.10 -5.01 -7.53
C PRO A 218 -11.55 -4.21 -8.73
N ALA A 219 -10.62 -4.77 -9.47
CA ALA A 219 -10.04 -4.17 -10.67
C ALA A 219 -10.21 -5.09 -11.88
N ALA A 220 -10.48 -4.52 -13.08
CA ALA A 220 -10.57 -5.30 -14.31
C ALA A 220 -9.17 -5.70 -14.84
N VAL A 221 -8.15 -4.92 -14.51
CA VAL A 221 -6.75 -5.18 -14.85
C VAL A 221 -5.94 -5.10 -13.56
N ALA A 222 -5.13 -6.11 -13.28
CA ALA A 222 -4.27 -6.07 -12.11
C ALA A 222 -3.22 -4.96 -12.27
N PRO A 223 -3.12 -4.02 -11.33
CA PRO A 223 -2.09 -2.99 -11.35
C PRO A 223 -0.75 -3.65 -11.01
N VAL A 224 0.07 -3.88 -12.02
CA VAL A 224 1.45 -4.33 -11.83
C VAL A 224 2.35 -3.10 -11.83
N ALA A 225 3.13 -2.93 -10.76
CA ALA A 225 4.05 -1.81 -10.62
C ALA A 225 5.05 -1.75 -11.77
N LEU A 226 5.41 -0.53 -12.19
CA LEU A 226 6.51 -0.19 -13.10
C LEU A 226 6.29 -0.40 -14.61
N GLN A 227 5.22 -1.02 -15.06
CA GLN A 227 4.96 -1.09 -16.50
C GLN A 227 3.55 -0.60 -16.82
N PRO A 228 3.41 0.46 -17.64
CA PRO A 228 2.10 0.81 -18.18
C PRO A 228 1.59 -0.40 -18.96
N SER A 229 0.54 -1.02 -18.45
CA SER A 229 -0.15 -2.07 -19.19
C SER A 229 -0.71 -1.49 -20.48
N LYS A 230 -0.57 -2.20 -21.62
CA LYS A 230 -1.28 -1.86 -22.86
C LYS A 230 -2.81 -1.87 -22.69
N GLU A 231 -3.30 -2.43 -21.61
CA GLU A 231 -4.70 -2.54 -21.23
C GLU A 231 -5.08 -1.67 -20.04
N THR A 232 -4.35 -0.56 -19.80
CA THR A 232 -4.68 0.38 -18.71
C THR A 232 -6.15 0.74 -18.74
N ASN A 233 -6.82 0.54 -17.61
CA ASN A 233 -8.22 0.89 -17.43
C ASN A 233 -8.31 2.28 -16.79
N PHE A 234 -9.07 3.16 -17.43
CA PHE A 234 -9.43 4.47 -16.88
C PHE A 234 -10.87 4.40 -16.40
N THR A 235 -11.09 4.72 -15.14
CA THR A 235 -12.37 4.56 -14.43
C THR A 235 -12.77 5.85 -13.75
N ASP A 236 -14.04 6.23 -13.85
CA ASP A 236 -14.63 7.30 -13.04
C ASP A 236 -14.94 6.74 -11.66
N TYR A 237 -14.17 7.18 -10.66
CA TYR A 237 -14.33 6.72 -9.28
C TYR A 237 -15.19 7.67 -8.46
N THR A 238 -16.05 7.08 -7.62
CA THR A 238 -16.62 7.72 -6.44
C THR A 238 -16.24 6.89 -5.22
N LEU A 239 -15.64 7.52 -4.21
CA LEU A 239 -15.25 6.84 -2.98
C LEU A 239 -16.00 7.45 -1.80
N HIS A 240 -16.75 6.63 -1.09
CA HIS A 240 -17.41 6.94 0.16
C HIS A 240 -16.64 6.27 1.30
N VAL A 241 -16.11 7.05 2.22
CA VAL A 241 -15.36 6.55 3.37
C VAL A 241 -16.16 6.82 4.64
N LYS A 242 -16.60 5.77 5.31
CA LYS A 242 -17.17 5.89 6.66
C LYS A 242 -16.04 6.24 7.63
N ASN A 243 -16.24 7.31 8.40
CA ASN A 243 -15.19 7.89 9.24
C ASN A 243 -15.74 8.19 10.66
N PRO A 244 -16.12 7.14 11.42
CA PRO A 244 -16.73 7.33 12.74
C PRO A 244 -15.77 7.98 13.75
N ASP A 245 -14.45 7.84 13.56
CA ASP A 245 -13.42 8.36 14.47
C ASP A 245 -12.93 9.77 14.11
N GLY A 246 -13.47 10.37 13.04
CA GLY A 246 -13.14 11.73 12.62
C GLY A 246 -11.68 11.94 12.19
N GLN A 247 -11.03 10.90 11.68
CA GLN A 247 -9.66 10.99 11.15
C GLN A 247 -9.64 11.85 9.88
N MET A 248 -8.47 12.40 9.55
CA MET A 248 -8.30 13.01 8.23
C MET A 248 -8.26 11.92 7.18
N VAL A 249 -9.16 12.04 6.19
CA VAL A 249 -9.28 11.10 5.06
C VAL A 249 -8.74 11.75 3.81
N LEU A 250 -7.88 11.05 3.08
CA LEU A 250 -7.21 11.53 1.88
C LEU A 250 -7.38 10.51 0.76
N SER A 251 -7.79 10.99 -0.41
CA SER A 251 -7.87 10.24 -1.66
C SER A 251 -7.73 11.21 -2.84
N GLN A 252 -7.75 10.69 -4.06
CA GLN A 252 -7.86 11.51 -5.26
C GLN A 252 -9.21 12.22 -5.31
N GLY A 253 -9.26 13.37 -5.95
CA GLY A 253 -10.46 14.21 -6.05
C GLY A 253 -10.63 15.17 -4.88
N VAL A 254 -11.74 15.88 -4.88
CA VAL A 254 -12.10 16.88 -3.88
C VAL A 254 -13.01 16.22 -2.83
N PRO A 255 -12.68 16.33 -1.52
CA PRO A 255 -13.51 15.76 -0.47
C PRO A 255 -14.79 16.57 -0.26
N GLU A 256 -15.90 15.86 -0.09
CA GLU A 256 -17.15 16.35 0.46
C GLU A 256 -17.38 15.69 1.82
N GLU A 257 -17.26 16.45 2.89
CA GLU A 257 -17.43 15.95 4.26
C GLU A 257 -18.91 16.03 4.70
N LYS A 258 -19.43 14.93 5.21
CA LYS A 258 -20.77 14.84 5.81
C LYS A 258 -20.67 14.02 7.09
N GLN A 259 -20.90 14.65 8.23
CA GLN A 259 -20.97 14.04 9.56
C GLN A 259 -19.96 12.86 9.74
N ASP A 260 -20.36 11.61 9.41
CA ASP A 260 -19.54 10.41 9.60
C ASP A 260 -19.04 9.81 8.26
N GLU A 261 -19.08 10.58 7.19
CA GLU A 261 -18.69 10.13 5.85
C GLU A 261 -17.93 11.20 5.09
N VAL A 262 -16.85 10.80 4.43
CA VAL A 262 -16.14 11.65 3.47
C VAL A 262 -16.29 11.04 2.08
N THR A 263 -16.80 11.81 1.13
CA THR A 263 -16.98 11.38 -0.26
C THR A 263 -15.96 12.07 -1.16
N PHE A 264 -15.29 11.30 -1.99
CA PHE A 264 -14.39 11.81 -3.02
C PHE A 264 -14.98 11.55 -4.40
N ARG A 265 -14.97 12.57 -5.26
CA ARG A 265 -15.33 12.45 -6.67
C ARG A 265 -14.20 12.94 -7.53
N ASN A 266 -13.83 12.15 -8.51
CA ASN A 266 -12.79 12.52 -9.45
C ASN A 266 -13.36 13.30 -10.62
N LEU A 267 -12.66 14.37 -11.04
CA LEU A 267 -13.03 15.17 -12.21
C LEU A 267 -12.62 14.51 -13.52
N GLN A 268 -11.68 13.58 -13.45
CA GLN A 268 -11.14 12.83 -14.58
C GLN A 268 -11.12 11.34 -14.26
N ALA A 269 -11.27 10.50 -15.27
CA ALA A 269 -11.11 9.07 -15.11
C ALA A 269 -9.65 8.73 -14.74
N LEU A 270 -9.47 7.90 -13.71
CA LEU A 270 -8.18 7.55 -13.14
C LEU A 270 -7.81 6.09 -13.42
N THR A 271 -6.53 5.79 -13.39
CA THR A 271 -6.00 4.42 -13.50
C THR A 271 -6.08 3.63 -12.21
N GLY A 272 -6.26 4.30 -11.09
CA GLY A 272 -6.35 3.69 -9.76
C GLY A 272 -6.68 4.71 -8.70
N LEU A 273 -7.10 4.22 -7.53
CA LEU A 273 -7.52 5.02 -6.39
C LEU A 273 -6.75 4.60 -5.14
N SER A 274 -6.18 5.57 -4.44
CA SER A 274 -5.53 5.39 -3.14
C SER A 274 -6.41 5.91 -2.02
N LEU A 275 -6.32 5.31 -0.85
CA LEU A 275 -6.96 5.77 0.38
C LEU A 275 -5.93 5.90 1.48
N CYS A 276 -5.88 7.06 2.12
CA CYS A 276 -5.11 7.27 3.33
C CYS A 276 -5.99 7.86 4.42
N MET A 277 -5.91 7.32 5.64
CA MET A 277 -6.60 7.83 6.83
C MET A 277 -5.59 7.92 7.96
N GLY A 278 -5.63 9.01 8.73
CA GLY A 278 -4.72 9.18 9.84
C GLY A 278 -4.78 10.57 10.46
N ASN A 279 -3.89 10.80 11.40
CA ASN A 279 -3.73 12.11 12.01
C ASN A 279 -2.65 12.89 11.25
N TYR A 280 -3.06 13.87 10.46
CA TYR A 280 -2.18 14.70 9.64
C TYR A 280 -2.33 16.18 9.97
N VAL A 281 -1.26 16.92 9.72
CA VAL A 281 -1.25 18.38 9.64
C VAL A 281 -1.21 18.76 8.16
N LYS A 282 -2.16 19.60 7.74
CA LYS A 282 -2.24 20.07 6.35
C LYS A 282 -1.59 21.44 6.22
N ARG A 283 -0.77 21.60 5.18
CA ARG A 283 -0.34 22.90 4.64
C ARG A 283 -0.66 22.95 3.15
N SER A 284 -0.98 24.12 2.62
CA SER A 284 -1.29 24.27 1.20
C SER A 284 -0.65 25.55 0.65
N VAL A 285 -0.20 25.44 -0.58
CA VAL A 285 0.35 26.55 -1.37
C VAL A 285 -0.34 26.53 -2.73
N VAL A 286 -0.73 27.68 -3.21
CA VAL A 286 -1.28 27.85 -4.56
C VAL A 286 -0.16 28.31 -5.47
N ALA A 287 0.18 27.49 -6.45
CA ALA A 287 1.20 27.78 -7.44
C ALA A 287 0.53 27.84 -8.82
N ASP A 288 0.41 29.06 -9.36
CA ASP A 288 -0.36 29.36 -10.58
C ASP A 288 -1.82 28.87 -10.44
N SER A 289 -2.23 27.87 -11.18
CA SER A 289 -3.59 27.29 -11.13
C SER A 289 -3.66 25.95 -10.41
N ILE A 290 -2.57 25.51 -9.78
CA ILE A 290 -2.46 24.22 -9.09
C ILE A 290 -2.31 24.47 -7.59
N THR A 291 -3.14 23.81 -6.80
CA THR A 291 -3.00 23.79 -5.34
C THR A 291 -2.11 22.60 -4.96
N LEU A 292 -1.00 22.89 -4.28
CA LEU A 292 -0.14 21.88 -3.66
C LEU A 292 -0.54 21.74 -2.21
N GLU A 293 -0.88 20.53 -1.78
CA GLU A 293 -1.25 20.22 -0.41
C GLU A 293 -0.22 19.26 0.19
N PHE A 294 0.32 19.61 1.34
CA PHE A 294 1.27 18.80 2.09
C PHE A 294 0.60 18.28 3.35
N TYR A 295 0.61 16.96 3.51
CA TYR A 295 0.06 16.25 4.63
C TYR A 295 1.17 15.54 5.38
N THR A 296 1.50 16.01 6.58
CA THR A 296 2.59 15.50 7.41
C THR A 296 2.09 15.02 8.74
N TYR A 297 2.80 14.11 9.38
CA TYR A 297 2.48 13.72 10.75
C TYR A 297 2.71 14.87 11.72
N PRO A 298 1.92 14.98 12.79
CA PRO A 298 2.12 15.99 13.80
C PRO A 298 3.56 15.96 14.36
N GLY A 299 4.24 17.11 14.30
CA GLY A 299 5.64 17.26 14.70
C GLY A 299 6.68 16.90 13.64
N ASN A 300 6.25 16.43 12.45
CA ASN A 300 7.14 16.21 11.31
C ASN A 300 7.07 17.36 10.28
N ASP A 301 6.44 18.46 10.63
CA ASP A 301 6.35 19.65 9.77
C ASP A 301 7.63 20.52 9.79
N PHE A 302 8.63 20.14 10.59
CA PHE A 302 9.88 20.89 10.75
C PHE A 302 10.65 21.08 9.43
N TYR A 303 10.59 20.15 8.52
CA TYR A 303 11.23 20.22 7.20
C TYR A 303 10.42 21.05 6.18
N LEU A 304 9.19 21.45 6.53
CA LEU A 304 8.43 22.44 5.78
C LEU A 304 8.69 23.85 6.29
N LYS A 305 9.20 24.01 7.52
CA LYS A 305 9.56 25.32 8.13
C LYS A 305 10.66 26.08 7.39
N PRO A 306 11.70 25.42 6.84
CA PRO A 306 12.69 26.12 6.01
C PRO A 306 12.09 26.83 4.81
N PHE A 307 10.92 26.39 4.33
CA PHE A 307 10.21 27.10 3.27
C PHE A 307 9.56 28.41 3.77
N ASP A 308 9.42 28.60 5.09
CA ASP A 308 8.85 29.82 5.69
C ASP A 308 9.90 30.91 5.99
N GLY A 309 11.22 30.67 5.83
CA GLY A 309 12.24 31.66 6.16
C GLY A 309 13.65 31.38 5.64
N TRP A 310 14.03 30.12 5.49
CA TRP A 310 15.40 29.75 5.07
C TRP A 310 15.65 29.95 3.58
N MET A 311 14.62 29.90 2.78
CA MET A 311 14.68 30.14 1.34
C MET A 311 14.92 31.62 0.99
N ASP A 312 14.53 32.53 1.89
CA ASP A 312 14.78 33.96 1.70
C ASP A 312 16.28 34.29 1.66
N GLU A 313 17.11 33.56 2.43
CA GLU A 313 18.55 33.78 2.49
C GLU A 313 19.36 33.05 1.39
N ILE A 314 18.91 31.86 0.96
CA ILE A 314 19.70 31.00 0.06
C ILE A 314 19.29 31.11 -1.41
N ALA A 315 17.99 31.24 -1.69
CA ALA A 315 17.48 31.22 -3.06
C ALA A 315 17.03 32.59 -3.60
N GLY A 316 17.02 33.61 -2.74
CA GLY A 316 16.58 34.96 -3.13
C GLY A 316 15.08 35.08 -3.37
N TYR A 317 14.29 34.14 -2.82
CA TYR A 317 12.82 34.17 -2.91
C TYR A 317 12.24 34.78 -1.64
N PRO A 318 11.35 35.78 -1.72
CA PRO A 318 10.81 36.48 -0.56
C PRO A 318 9.83 35.64 0.26
N ASN A 319 9.31 34.54 -0.30
CA ASN A 319 8.42 33.59 0.41
C ASN A 319 8.37 32.22 -0.27
N ALA A 320 7.84 31.22 0.46
CA ALA A 320 7.70 29.84 -0.04
C ALA A 320 6.73 29.74 -1.22
N GLU A 321 5.69 30.58 -1.27
CA GLU A 321 4.70 30.58 -2.36
C GLU A 321 5.34 30.95 -3.68
N GLU A 322 6.15 32.01 -3.72
CA GLU A 322 6.85 32.46 -4.94
C GLU A 322 7.83 31.39 -5.45
N TYR A 323 8.55 30.72 -4.54
CA TYR A 323 9.43 29.61 -4.92
C TYR A 323 8.65 28.44 -5.54
N TRP A 324 7.56 28.02 -4.92
CA TRP A 324 6.74 26.94 -5.44
C TRP A 324 6.06 27.31 -6.75
N GLU A 325 5.60 28.55 -6.89
CA GLU A 325 5.03 29.05 -8.14
C GLU A 325 6.05 28.99 -9.27
N GLU A 326 7.27 29.45 -9.06
CA GLU A 326 8.33 29.40 -10.06
C GLU A 326 8.71 27.95 -10.40
N LEU A 327 8.83 27.06 -9.40
CA LEU A 327 9.15 25.65 -9.60
C LEU A 327 8.07 24.94 -10.41
N VAL A 328 6.80 25.14 -10.05
CA VAL A 328 5.66 24.54 -10.77
C VAL A 328 5.62 25.06 -12.21
N ASN A 329 5.81 26.36 -12.42
CA ASN A 329 5.84 26.96 -13.75
C ASN A 329 6.99 26.41 -14.60
N LYS A 330 8.19 26.23 -14.04
CA LYS A 330 9.32 25.59 -14.74
C LYS A 330 9.00 24.15 -15.12
N CYS A 331 8.44 23.37 -14.19
CA CYS A 331 8.05 22.00 -14.46
C CYS A 331 6.95 21.90 -15.53
N ARG A 332 5.93 22.75 -15.45
CA ARG A 332 4.86 22.83 -16.47
C ARG A 332 5.41 23.16 -17.84
N ASN A 333 6.19 24.23 -17.96
CA ASN A 333 6.78 24.66 -19.22
C ASN A 333 7.65 23.55 -19.85
N LEU A 334 8.39 22.80 -19.04
CA LEU A 334 9.19 21.68 -19.52
C LEU A 334 8.30 20.52 -20.00
N ILE A 335 7.28 20.16 -19.25
CA ILE A 335 6.41 19.03 -19.55
C ILE A 335 5.44 19.37 -20.68
N GLU A 336 4.73 20.50 -20.59
CA GLU A 336 3.75 20.95 -21.58
C GLU A 336 4.42 21.35 -22.89
N GLY A 337 5.69 21.81 -22.87
CA GLY A 337 6.49 22.02 -24.08
C GLY A 337 6.87 20.74 -24.82
N THR A 338 6.82 19.59 -24.15
CA THR A 338 7.16 18.28 -24.72
C THR A 338 5.96 17.36 -24.91
N MET A 339 4.85 17.62 -24.21
CA MET A 339 3.61 16.83 -24.27
C MET A 339 2.48 17.64 -24.91
N PRO A 340 1.62 17.01 -25.71
CA PRO A 340 0.54 17.72 -26.42
C PRO A 340 -0.62 18.18 -25.52
N ASN A 341 -0.67 17.70 -24.26
CA ASN A 341 -1.78 17.98 -23.35
C ASN A 341 -1.27 18.65 -22.07
N PRO A 342 -1.96 19.69 -21.58
CA PRO A 342 -1.64 20.30 -20.29
C PRO A 342 -1.91 19.33 -19.13
N TYR A 343 -1.31 19.61 -17.98
CA TYR A 343 -1.59 18.85 -16.75
C TYR A 343 -3.07 18.99 -16.37
N PRO A 344 -3.82 17.87 -16.30
CA PRO A 344 -5.28 17.92 -16.23
C PRO A 344 -5.83 18.22 -14.84
N PHE A 345 -5.00 18.17 -13.79
CA PHE A 345 -5.44 18.31 -12.43
C PHE A 345 -5.11 19.70 -11.86
N LYS A 346 -5.95 20.17 -10.95
CA LYS A 346 -5.77 21.43 -10.23
C LYS A 346 -5.27 21.26 -8.81
N LEU A 347 -5.07 20.02 -8.41
CA LEU A 347 -4.69 19.65 -7.06
C LEU A 347 -3.60 18.58 -7.11
N LEU A 348 -2.59 18.70 -6.25
CA LEU A 348 -1.58 17.69 -6.02
C LEU A 348 -1.35 17.56 -4.52
N LYS A 349 -1.58 16.39 -3.98
CA LYS A 349 -1.42 16.04 -2.58
C LYS A 349 -0.11 15.31 -2.36
N PHE A 350 0.74 15.86 -1.51
CA PHE A 350 1.94 15.20 -1.00
C PHE A 350 1.63 14.64 0.37
N VAL A 351 1.65 13.33 0.51
CA VAL A 351 1.24 12.64 1.74
C VAL A 351 2.41 11.90 2.35
N GLU A 352 2.74 12.25 3.59
CA GLU A 352 3.76 11.55 4.35
C GLU A 352 3.28 10.14 4.69
N ALA A 353 4.14 9.16 4.44
CA ALA A 353 3.89 7.76 4.70
C ALA A 353 4.93 7.20 5.69
N PRO A 354 4.61 6.14 6.46
CA PRO A 354 5.57 5.55 7.39
C PRO A 354 6.88 5.16 6.71
N SER A 355 8.01 5.32 7.39
CA SER A 355 9.33 4.94 6.87
C SER A 355 9.44 3.47 6.45
N SER A 356 8.54 2.62 6.95
CA SER A 356 8.41 1.22 6.52
C SER A 356 7.56 1.04 5.26
N PHE A 357 6.93 2.08 4.72
CA PHE A 357 6.24 2.02 3.44
C PHE A 357 7.26 1.86 2.30
N LEU A 358 6.84 1.18 1.25
CA LEU A 358 7.67 0.83 0.10
C LEU A 358 8.49 2.01 -0.41
N ASN A 359 9.81 1.88 -0.36
CA ASN A 359 10.76 2.81 -1.01
C ASN A 359 10.52 4.30 -0.74
N GLY A 360 10.41 4.70 0.52
CA GLY A 360 10.22 6.10 0.92
C GLY A 360 11.22 7.12 0.36
N TYR A 361 12.26 6.67 -0.36
CA TYR A 361 13.25 7.54 -1.03
C TYR A 361 13.06 7.69 -2.54
N TYR A 362 12.20 6.87 -3.18
CA TYR A 362 11.99 6.95 -4.62
C TYR A 362 10.53 7.18 -4.93
N PHE A 363 10.19 8.38 -5.30
CA PHE A 363 8.85 8.82 -5.74
C PHE A 363 8.29 8.00 -6.92
N HIS A 364 9.14 7.25 -7.63
CA HIS A 364 8.77 6.61 -8.88
C HIS A 364 7.68 5.56 -8.80
N ASN A 365 7.44 4.96 -7.64
CA ASN A 365 6.48 3.85 -7.52
C ASN A 365 5.21 4.20 -6.74
N HIS A 366 5.09 5.43 -6.25
CA HIS A 366 3.99 5.84 -5.37
C HIS A 366 3.39 7.17 -5.79
N ILE A 367 3.60 7.55 -7.04
CA ILE A 367 2.91 8.68 -7.65
C ILE A 367 1.68 8.14 -8.34
N GLN A 368 0.54 8.55 -7.84
CA GLN A 368 -0.77 8.36 -8.45
C GLN A 368 -1.26 9.72 -8.97
N PRO A 369 -2.21 9.76 -9.91
CA PRO A 369 -2.84 11.03 -10.26
C PRO A 369 -3.29 11.78 -9.00
N GLU A 370 -2.97 13.06 -8.88
CA GLU A 370 -3.27 13.93 -7.75
C GLU A 370 -2.64 13.56 -6.38
N MET A 371 -1.94 12.44 -6.24
CA MET A 371 -1.34 12.03 -4.97
C MET A 371 0.09 11.52 -5.15
N ALA A 372 0.99 11.99 -4.31
CA ALA A 372 2.35 11.49 -4.19
C ALA A 372 2.66 11.15 -2.74
N PHE A 373 3.16 9.94 -2.48
CA PHE A 373 3.56 9.52 -1.15
C PHE A 373 5.07 9.70 -0.97
N PHE A 374 5.47 10.28 0.16
CA PHE A 374 6.88 10.41 0.54
C PHE A 374 7.12 9.82 1.94
N GLY A 375 8.30 9.27 2.15
CA GLY A 375 8.63 8.61 3.40
C GLY A 375 8.90 9.59 4.54
N GLU A 376 8.51 9.20 5.74
CA GLU A 376 8.85 9.89 6.98
C GLU A 376 10.37 10.08 7.11
N ARG A 377 10.81 11.33 7.28
CA ARG A 377 12.23 11.72 7.38
C ARG A 377 12.70 11.77 8.83
N ILE A 378 12.89 10.60 9.42
CA ILE A 378 13.33 10.51 10.81
C ILE A 378 14.77 11.08 10.99
N ILE A 379 15.61 10.94 9.96
CA ILE A 379 17.03 11.33 10.04
C ILE A 379 17.19 12.84 10.09
N ASP A 380 16.40 13.58 9.37
CA ASP A 380 16.49 15.06 9.32
C ASP A 380 16.03 15.72 10.64
N LYS A 381 15.37 14.96 11.52
CA LYS A 381 14.89 15.45 12.81
C LYS A 381 16.03 15.64 13.85
N TYR A 382 17.20 15.05 13.60
CA TYR A 382 18.34 15.03 14.52
C TYR A 382 19.58 15.75 13.97
N ASN A 383 19.49 16.32 12.79
CA ASN A 383 20.49 17.20 12.20
C ASN A 383 20.03 18.66 12.26
#